data_6b84cdd2e846d3a67fa1b1dc2519403f
#
_entry.id   6b84cdd2e846d3a67fa1b1dc2519403f
#
_cell.length_a   1.000
_cell.length_b   1.000
_cell.length_c   1.000
_cell.angle_alpha   90.00
_cell.angle_beta   90.00
_cell.angle_gamma   90.00
#
_symmetry.space_group_name_H-M   'P 1'
#
loop_
_entity.id
_entity.type
_entity.pdbx_description
1 polymer ?
#
loop_
_entity_poly.entity_id
_entity_poly.type
_entity_poly.pdbx_seq_one_letter_code
_entity_poly.pdbx_strand_id
1 'polypeptide(L)'
;MLLCQETGKIVASPLHEMRYLSEELCNPMINADYAAALGIASPEELSAMQHMTDRCNSILKAFFHKAGIELVDMKLQFGKGPDGGILLCSSVTPDTARLWDEQSGKPLDKDRFRQDLGEIASSYKEIADRI
;
A
#
# COMPACT_ATOMS: atom_id res chain seq x y z
N MET A 1 -0.03 0.73 -16.20
CA MET A 1 1.40 0.53 -16.58
C MET A 1 2.10 1.86 -16.40
N LEU A 2 3.01 1.95 -15.45
CA LEU A 2 3.73 3.19 -15.15
C LEU A 2 4.95 3.27 -16.06
N LEU A 3 5.02 4.32 -16.90
CA LEU A 3 6.18 4.61 -17.75
C LEU A 3 6.65 3.42 -18.62
N CYS A 4 5.72 2.68 -19.21
CA CYS A 4 6.01 1.57 -20.12
C CYS A 4 6.80 0.39 -19.49
N GLN A 5 6.79 0.25 -18.16
CA GLN A 5 7.36 -0.95 -17.51
C GLN A 5 6.37 -2.12 -17.56
N GLU A 6 6.89 -3.32 -17.65
CA GLU A 6 6.08 -4.54 -17.58
C GLU A 6 5.47 -4.70 -16.18
N THR A 7 4.21 -5.15 -16.13
CA THR A 7 3.54 -5.44 -14.86
C THR A 7 4.26 -6.58 -14.14
N GLY A 8 4.51 -6.40 -12.84
CA GLY A 8 5.22 -7.38 -12.01
C GLY A 8 6.75 -7.24 -12.01
N LYS A 9 7.31 -6.30 -12.77
CA LYS A 9 8.75 -6.02 -12.71
C LYS A 9 9.12 -5.36 -11.39
N ILE A 10 10.12 -5.90 -10.73
CA ILE A 10 10.66 -5.33 -9.50
C ILE A 10 11.37 -4.01 -9.83
N VAL A 11 11.00 -2.96 -9.13
CA VAL A 11 11.63 -1.63 -9.23
C VAL A 11 12.84 -1.54 -8.28
N ALA A 12 13.80 -0.67 -8.61
CA ALA A 12 15.05 -0.54 -7.84
C ALA A 12 14.84 -0.01 -6.41
N SER A 13 13.76 0.77 -6.19
CA SER A 13 13.37 1.29 -4.89
C SER A 13 11.85 1.39 -4.80
N PRO A 14 11.26 1.36 -3.60
CA PRO A 14 9.84 1.58 -3.41
C PRO A 14 9.40 2.92 -4.01
N LEU A 15 8.22 2.93 -4.64
CA LEU A 15 7.59 4.14 -5.14
C LEU A 15 6.56 4.63 -4.13
N HIS A 16 6.67 5.90 -3.73
CA HIS A 16 5.69 6.54 -2.86
C HIS A 16 4.73 7.39 -3.70
N GLU A 17 3.44 7.05 -3.62
CA GLU A 17 2.35 7.88 -4.15
C GLU A 17 1.58 8.48 -2.99
N MET A 18 1.32 9.77 -3.03
CA MET A 18 0.54 10.48 -2.03
C MET A 18 -0.83 10.84 -2.58
N ARG A 19 -1.88 10.59 -1.79
CA ARG A 19 -3.25 10.97 -2.12
C ARG A 19 -3.88 11.73 -0.96
N TYR A 20 -4.61 12.76 -1.29
CA TYR A 20 -5.48 13.44 -0.33
C TYR A 20 -6.75 12.62 -0.13
N LEU A 21 -7.04 12.23 1.12
CA LEU A 21 -8.21 11.42 1.43
C LEU A 21 -9.46 12.30 1.45
N SER A 22 -10.21 12.27 0.36
CA SER A 22 -11.49 12.98 0.20
C SER A 22 -12.35 12.21 -0.79
N GLU A 23 -13.45 11.65 -0.34
CA GLU A 23 -14.41 10.94 -1.20
C GLU A 23 -15.00 11.87 -2.26
N GLU A 24 -15.34 13.10 -1.87
CA GLU A 24 -15.88 14.14 -2.75
C GLU A 24 -14.93 14.43 -3.93
N LEU A 25 -13.63 14.47 -3.68
CA LEU A 25 -12.61 14.75 -4.70
C LEU A 25 -12.05 13.46 -5.33
N CYS A 26 -12.63 12.30 -5.07
CA CYS A 26 -12.16 11.00 -5.56
C CYS A 26 -10.70 10.69 -5.20
N ASN A 27 -10.24 11.11 -4.02
CA ASN A 27 -8.89 10.86 -3.49
C ASN A 27 -7.78 11.26 -4.48
N PRO A 28 -7.66 12.53 -4.85
CA PRO A 28 -6.71 12.96 -5.87
C PRO A 28 -5.26 12.70 -5.45
N MET A 29 -4.43 12.39 -6.43
CA MET A 29 -3.00 12.34 -6.23
C MET A 29 -2.46 13.77 -6.04
N ILE A 30 -1.63 13.93 -5.02
CA ILE A 30 -0.95 15.20 -4.71
C ILE A 30 0.55 14.97 -4.56
N ASN A 31 1.33 16.03 -4.61
CA ASN A 31 2.75 16.01 -4.28
C ASN A 31 3.03 16.84 -3.01
N ALA A 32 4.29 16.88 -2.59
CA ALA A 32 4.71 17.62 -1.40
C ALA A 32 4.42 19.13 -1.49
N ASP A 33 4.57 19.71 -2.69
CA ASP A 33 4.32 21.14 -2.91
C ASP A 33 2.84 21.48 -2.74
N TYR A 34 1.93 20.64 -3.28
CA TYR A 34 0.50 20.78 -3.05
C TYR A 34 0.14 20.65 -1.57
N ALA A 35 0.71 19.65 -0.89
CA ALA A 35 0.43 19.42 0.52
C ALA A 35 0.84 20.62 1.38
N ALA A 36 2.01 21.20 1.12
CA ALA A 36 2.51 22.36 1.83
C ALA A 36 1.72 23.64 1.48
N ALA A 37 1.51 23.92 0.19
CA ALA A 37 0.81 25.12 -0.28
C ALA A 37 -0.64 25.21 0.19
N LEU A 38 -1.32 24.06 0.32
CA LEU A 38 -2.69 23.98 0.79
C LEU A 38 -2.80 23.78 2.32
N GLY A 39 -1.68 23.74 3.04
CA GLY A 39 -1.67 23.54 4.49
C GLY A 39 -2.18 22.17 4.95
N ILE A 40 -2.10 21.16 4.07
CA ILE A 40 -2.54 19.79 4.36
C ILE A 40 -1.56 19.10 5.30
N ALA A 41 -0.26 19.21 4.99
CA ALA A 41 0.81 18.67 5.79
C ALA A 41 2.11 19.48 5.63
N SER A 42 2.89 19.59 6.70
CA SER A 42 4.21 20.21 6.65
C SER A 42 5.26 19.26 6.04
N PRO A 43 6.43 19.77 5.59
CA PRO A 43 7.52 18.92 5.12
C PRO A 43 7.97 17.89 6.17
N GLU A 44 7.96 18.25 7.46
CA GLU A 44 8.32 17.38 8.58
C GLU A 44 7.30 16.26 8.75
N GLU A 45 6.01 16.58 8.64
CA GLU A 45 4.92 15.60 8.71
C GLU A 45 4.99 14.62 7.52
N LEU A 46 5.26 15.12 6.32
CA LEU A 46 5.46 14.28 5.13
C LEU A 46 6.66 13.36 5.28
N SER A 47 7.77 13.85 5.81
CA SER A 47 8.95 13.04 6.11
C SER A 47 8.64 11.96 7.14
N ALA A 48 7.90 12.28 8.20
CA ALA A 48 7.49 11.31 9.20
C ALA A 48 6.60 10.19 8.60
N MET A 49 5.63 10.55 7.75
CA MET A 49 4.78 9.58 7.04
C MET A 49 5.61 8.68 6.13
N GLN A 50 6.58 9.23 5.39
CA GLN A 50 7.44 8.45 4.52
C GLN A 50 8.29 7.45 5.32
N HIS A 51 8.93 7.88 6.40
CA HIS A 51 9.71 7.00 7.29
C HIS A 51 8.86 5.86 7.87
N MET A 52 7.64 6.16 8.32
CA MET A 52 6.73 5.13 8.81
C MET A 52 6.34 4.16 7.69
N THR A 53 6.07 4.65 6.49
CA THR A 53 5.74 3.83 5.32
C THR A 53 6.88 2.88 4.96
N ASP A 54 8.12 3.37 4.91
CA ASP A 54 9.30 2.57 4.61
C ASP A 54 9.53 1.48 5.67
N ARG A 55 9.32 1.82 6.93
CA ARG A 55 9.42 0.86 8.04
C ARG A 55 8.34 -0.21 7.95
N CYS A 56 7.08 0.17 7.70
CA CYS A 56 5.99 -0.76 7.48
C CYS A 56 6.30 -1.68 6.29
N ASN A 57 6.74 -1.12 5.17
CA ASN A 57 7.10 -1.89 3.98
C ASN A 57 8.17 -2.95 4.29
N SER A 58 9.24 -2.56 4.97
CA SER A 58 10.33 -3.47 5.32
C SER A 58 9.89 -4.63 6.22
N ILE A 59 9.08 -4.33 7.23
CA ILE A 59 8.56 -5.33 8.17
C ILE A 59 7.58 -6.28 7.46
N LEU A 60 6.64 -5.73 6.70
CA LEU A 60 5.59 -6.52 6.06
C LEU A 60 6.12 -7.36 4.90
N LYS A 61 7.07 -6.84 4.11
CA LYS A 61 7.76 -7.66 3.09
C LYS A 61 8.44 -8.86 3.73
N ALA A 62 9.18 -8.66 4.80
CA ALA A 62 9.86 -9.77 5.50
C ALA A 62 8.86 -10.76 6.12
N PHE A 63 7.71 -10.27 6.60
CA PHE A 63 6.65 -11.10 7.16
C PHE A 63 5.99 -11.97 6.09
N PHE A 64 5.52 -11.36 5.00
CA PHE A 64 4.82 -12.09 3.92
C PHE A 64 5.76 -13.01 3.16
N HIS A 65 7.02 -12.62 2.95
CA HIS A 65 8.02 -13.47 2.30
C HIS A 65 8.20 -14.81 3.01
N LYS A 66 8.17 -14.86 4.35
CA LYS A 66 8.22 -16.12 5.12
C LYS A 66 7.07 -17.07 4.81
N ALA A 67 5.94 -16.53 4.37
CA ALA A 67 4.75 -17.27 3.96
C ALA A 67 4.72 -17.56 2.44
N GLY A 68 5.79 -17.25 1.70
CA GLY A 68 5.85 -17.39 0.23
C GLY A 68 4.92 -16.41 -0.49
N ILE A 69 4.73 -15.23 0.08
CA ILE A 69 3.85 -14.18 -0.45
C ILE A 69 4.69 -12.92 -0.72
N GLU A 70 4.60 -12.39 -1.94
CA GLU A 70 5.20 -11.11 -2.31
C GLU A 70 4.22 -9.95 -2.00
N LEU A 71 4.66 -9.00 -1.20
CA LEU A 71 3.95 -7.72 -1.00
C LEU A 71 4.31 -6.78 -2.17
N VAL A 72 3.37 -6.61 -3.09
CA VAL A 72 3.57 -5.82 -4.32
C VAL A 72 3.38 -4.33 -4.06
N ASP A 73 2.27 -3.97 -3.44
CA ASP A 73 1.99 -2.61 -2.94
C ASP A 73 1.04 -2.65 -1.73
N MET A 74 0.94 -1.51 -1.05
CA MET A 74 0.00 -1.33 0.05
C MET A 74 -0.47 0.11 0.12
N LYS A 75 -1.66 0.32 0.67
CA LYS A 75 -2.21 1.64 0.98
C LYS A 75 -2.18 1.83 2.49
N LEU A 76 -1.54 2.90 2.92
CA LEU A 76 -1.52 3.33 4.32
C LEU A 76 -2.25 4.69 4.44
N GLN A 77 -2.98 4.86 5.52
CA GLN A 77 -3.65 6.12 5.85
C GLN A 77 -3.03 6.70 7.11
N PHE A 78 -2.79 7.98 7.08
CA PHE A 78 -2.24 8.75 8.19
C PHE A 78 -3.19 9.83 8.62
N GLY A 79 -3.17 10.16 9.90
CA GLY A 79 -3.93 11.25 10.48
C GLY A 79 -3.13 11.98 11.53
N LYS A 80 -3.63 13.14 11.98
CA LYS A 80 -3.07 13.89 13.10
C LYS A 80 -3.74 13.48 14.40
N GLY A 81 -2.95 13.13 15.39
CA GLY A 81 -3.42 12.90 16.76
C GLY A 81 -3.79 14.21 17.47
N PRO A 82 -4.40 14.12 18.67
CA PRO A 82 -4.76 15.29 19.48
C PRO A 82 -3.57 16.15 19.90
N ASP A 83 -2.38 15.54 19.97
CA ASP A 83 -1.10 16.18 20.28
C ASP A 83 -0.41 16.77 19.03
N GLY A 84 -1.03 16.64 17.86
CA GLY A 84 -0.47 17.06 16.59
C GLY A 84 0.49 16.07 15.94
N GLY A 85 0.79 14.94 16.60
CA GLY A 85 1.64 13.88 16.06
C GLY A 85 0.98 13.12 14.91
N ILE A 86 1.78 12.61 13.98
CA ILE A 86 1.29 11.77 12.87
C ILE A 86 1.08 10.34 13.37
N LEU A 87 -0.10 9.81 13.08
CA LEU A 87 -0.51 8.46 13.43
C LEU A 87 -0.85 7.65 12.18
N LEU A 88 -0.46 6.38 12.18
CA LEU A 88 -0.93 5.41 11.19
C LEU A 88 -2.35 4.96 11.57
N CYS A 89 -3.31 5.21 10.67
CA CYS A 89 -4.75 5.02 10.92
C CYS A 89 -5.37 3.87 10.10
N SER A 90 -4.56 3.09 9.40
CA SER A 90 -5.06 1.99 8.57
C SER A 90 -4.57 0.63 9.01
N SER A 91 -5.32 -0.41 8.65
CA SER A 91 -4.89 -1.79 8.67
C SER A 91 -4.34 -2.22 7.32
N VAL A 92 -3.49 -3.24 7.31
CA VAL A 92 -3.03 -3.91 6.08
C VAL A 92 -3.82 -5.21 5.94
N THR A 93 -4.58 -5.30 4.86
CA THR A 93 -5.45 -6.43 4.54
C THR A 93 -5.34 -6.73 3.04
N PRO A 94 -5.85 -7.88 2.55
CA PRO A 94 -5.91 -8.14 1.11
C PRO A 94 -6.74 -7.12 0.30
N ASP A 95 -7.53 -6.25 0.98
CA ASP A 95 -8.23 -5.14 0.35
C ASP A 95 -7.39 -3.87 0.19
N THR A 96 -6.40 -3.70 1.06
CA THR A 96 -5.53 -2.51 1.10
C THR A 96 -4.11 -2.78 0.63
N ALA A 97 -3.77 -4.05 0.35
CA ALA A 97 -2.48 -4.47 -0.16
C ALA A 97 -2.65 -5.42 -1.35
N ARG A 98 -1.70 -5.40 -2.30
CA ARG A 98 -1.58 -6.43 -3.32
C ARG A 98 -0.58 -7.47 -2.86
N LEU A 99 -1.06 -8.70 -2.81
CA LEU A 99 -0.34 -9.86 -2.34
C LEU A 99 -0.32 -10.92 -3.44
N TRP A 100 0.86 -11.30 -3.88
CA TRP A 100 1.03 -12.29 -4.93
C TRP A 100 1.75 -13.54 -4.40
N ASP A 101 1.38 -14.69 -4.90
CA ASP A 101 2.12 -15.92 -4.64
C ASP A 101 3.51 -15.85 -5.28
N GLU A 102 4.57 -16.03 -4.50
CA GLU A 102 5.95 -15.88 -4.97
C GLU A 102 6.34 -16.89 -6.04
N GLN A 103 5.76 -18.09 -6.03
CA GLN A 103 6.13 -19.15 -6.97
C GLN A 103 5.41 -18.99 -8.31
N SER A 104 4.13 -18.69 -8.28
CA SER A 104 3.29 -18.61 -9.49
C SER A 104 3.10 -17.20 -10.02
N GLY A 105 3.40 -16.17 -9.21
CA GLY A 105 3.12 -14.77 -9.54
C GLY A 105 1.63 -14.43 -9.58
N LYS A 106 0.75 -15.32 -9.10
CA LYS A 106 -0.70 -15.11 -9.14
C LYS A 106 -1.16 -14.20 -7.99
N PRO A 107 -2.10 -13.26 -8.26
CA PRO A 107 -2.72 -12.47 -7.21
C PRO A 107 -3.46 -13.34 -6.20
N LEU A 108 -3.26 -13.07 -4.91
CA LEU A 108 -3.99 -13.66 -3.78
C LEU A 108 -4.97 -12.66 -3.13
N ASP A 109 -4.96 -11.43 -3.59
CA ASP A 109 -5.76 -10.30 -3.10
C ASP A 109 -7.00 -10.04 -3.97
N LYS A 110 -7.67 -8.90 -3.74
CA LYS A 110 -8.88 -8.51 -4.46
C LYS A 110 -8.71 -8.37 -5.99
N ASP A 111 -7.49 -8.32 -6.51
CA ASP A 111 -7.27 -8.25 -7.95
C ASP A 111 -7.68 -9.56 -8.65
N ARG A 112 -7.77 -10.69 -7.94
CA ARG A 112 -8.40 -11.91 -8.49
C ARG A 112 -9.83 -11.67 -8.92
N PHE A 113 -10.62 -10.94 -8.13
CA PHE A 113 -11.98 -10.57 -8.49
C PHE A 113 -12.02 -9.64 -9.71
N ARG A 114 -11.16 -8.64 -9.74
CA ARG A 114 -11.10 -7.69 -10.85
C ARG A 114 -10.69 -8.31 -12.18
N GLN A 115 -9.93 -9.41 -12.11
CA GLN A 115 -9.45 -10.16 -13.27
C GLN A 115 -10.29 -11.40 -13.57
N ASP A 116 -11.43 -11.58 -12.86
CA ASP A 116 -12.32 -12.75 -13.00
C ASP A 116 -11.60 -14.11 -12.85
N LEU A 117 -10.62 -14.17 -11.95
CA LEU A 117 -9.77 -15.34 -11.70
C LEU A 117 -10.35 -16.33 -10.66
N GLY A 118 -11.63 -16.17 -10.28
CA GLY A 118 -12.33 -17.10 -9.37
C GLY A 118 -12.50 -16.59 -7.93
N GLU A 119 -12.83 -17.49 -7.01
CA GLU A 119 -13.33 -17.18 -5.67
C GLU A 119 -12.33 -16.40 -4.80
N ILE A 120 -12.73 -15.20 -4.34
CA ILE A 120 -11.96 -14.36 -3.41
C ILE A 120 -11.81 -15.03 -2.06
N ALA A 121 -12.88 -15.67 -1.57
CA ALA A 121 -12.90 -16.33 -0.26
C ALA A 121 -11.81 -17.39 -0.13
N SER A 122 -11.55 -18.14 -1.20
CA SER A 122 -10.49 -19.17 -1.20
C SER A 122 -9.10 -18.56 -1.13
N SER A 123 -8.84 -17.45 -1.82
CA SER A 123 -7.54 -16.78 -1.79
C SER A 123 -7.27 -16.08 -0.46
N TYR A 124 -8.28 -15.47 0.15
CA TYR A 124 -8.15 -14.87 1.48
C TYR A 124 -7.91 -15.94 2.55
N LYS A 125 -8.60 -17.09 2.43
CA LYS A 125 -8.32 -18.24 3.27
C LYS A 125 -6.90 -18.78 3.07
N GLU A 126 -6.43 -18.87 1.83
CA GLU A 126 -5.07 -19.28 1.52
C GLU A 126 -4.02 -18.37 2.18
N ILE A 127 -4.20 -17.04 2.13
CA ILE A 127 -3.34 -16.11 2.85
C ILE A 127 -3.36 -16.39 4.35
N ALA A 128 -4.56 -16.54 4.94
CA ALA A 128 -4.71 -16.81 6.37
C ALA A 128 -4.08 -18.14 6.81
N ASP A 129 -4.15 -19.16 5.96
CA ASP A 129 -3.58 -20.48 6.24
C ASP A 129 -2.04 -20.51 6.13
N ARG A 130 -1.43 -19.53 5.41
CA ARG A 130 0.02 -19.43 5.22
C ARG A 130 0.73 -18.59 6.29
N ILE A 131 0.02 -17.66 6.93
CA ILE A 131 0.56 -16.74 7.95
C ILE A 131 0.17 -17.16 9.36
#